data_d0280986f817f21248048630570ded48
#
_entry.id   d0280986f817f21248048630570ded48
#
_cell.length_a   1.000
_cell.length_b   1.000
_cell.length_c   1.000
_cell.angle_alpha   90.00
_cell.angle_beta   90.00
_cell.angle_gamma   90.00
#
_symmetry.space_group_name_H-M   'P 1'
#
loop_
_entity.id
_entity.type
_entity.pdbx_description
1 polymer ?
#
loop_
_entity_poly.entity_id
_entity_poly.type
_entity_poly.pdbx_seq_one_letter_code
_entity_poly.pdbx_strand_id
1 'polypeptide(L)'
;MLCTSESPLSYRDKNENERRLCRIGPIAFPDHTAISSTNAAKGVWIQATPELVKGQVAEWAKLGNVEAVKIPGYWYRSPSSHFSLTSDSNPVDSPPISPDEKVVLYFHAGGYAIDTAHPSGIDVATIPAFLNLSRNIRRVLSVEYRLSTTDPYPASNPFPAALIDAIAAYSYVLNDIGFKPENVVFMGCSAGGHLPITLIRYILDNPGILPLPSALVALHPWCDLSNSFEGQYDSSAYTNHATDHADSMFHGPIAYAAKAFIGPHDAKTNVYISPASRYLEGKVSFKGFPRTFINAGGKERLRDPTRLLRDRFIKDLGEENVTYVEPEETTHGYTAFPFMEPERSDTLKQLDEWIGN
;
A
#
# COMPACT_ATOMS: atom_id res chain seq x y z
N MET A 1 -3.93 13.78 18.38
CA MET A 1 -4.15 13.98 19.81
C MET A 1 -3.25 13.08 20.67
N LEU A 2 -2.04 12.80 20.19
CA LEU A 2 -1.05 11.96 20.88
C LEU A 2 0.04 12.75 21.59
N CYS A 3 -0.02 14.08 21.54
CA CYS A 3 0.87 14.98 22.27
C CYS A 3 0.06 16.09 22.94
N THR A 4 -0.80 15.77 23.91
CA THR A 4 -1.39 16.76 24.80
C THR A 4 -0.57 16.84 26.07
N SER A 5 -0.22 18.07 26.45
CA SER A 5 0.49 18.46 27.66
C SER A 5 -0.36 18.18 28.91
N GLU A 6 -0.31 16.98 29.46
CA GLU A 6 -0.87 16.74 30.80
C GLU A 6 0.07 15.95 31.68
N SER A 7 0.47 16.60 32.74
CA SER A 7 1.12 16.23 34.01
C SER A 7 2.34 15.28 34.02
N PRO A 8 3.38 15.63 34.78
CA PRO A 8 4.66 14.89 34.84
C PRO A 8 4.63 13.55 35.56
N LEU A 9 3.53 13.14 36.20
CA LEU A 9 3.48 11.98 37.08
C LEU A 9 2.89 10.70 36.43
N SER A 10 2.26 10.78 35.26
CA SER A 10 1.77 9.62 34.52
C SER A 10 2.72 9.10 33.43
N TYR A 11 3.91 9.69 33.32
CA TYR A 11 4.83 9.50 32.20
C TYR A 11 5.74 8.27 32.30
N ARG A 12 5.73 7.55 33.43
CA ARG A 12 6.62 6.41 33.64
C ARG A 12 6.13 5.11 32.99
N ASP A 13 4.86 5.00 32.62
CA ASP A 13 4.25 3.80 32.01
C ASP A 13 3.85 3.96 30.55
N LYS A 14 4.16 5.08 29.91
CA LYS A 14 3.96 5.20 28.45
C LYS A 14 5.05 4.43 27.73
N ASN A 15 4.61 3.46 26.95
CA ASN A 15 5.42 2.57 26.13
C ASN A 15 6.46 3.38 25.34
N GLU A 16 7.71 2.93 25.30
CA GLU A 16 8.83 3.55 24.59
C GLU A 16 8.50 3.86 23.11
N ASN A 17 7.58 3.13 22.57
CA ASN A 17 7.06 3.24 21.22
C ASN A 17 6.18 4.48 20.97
N GLU A 18 5.36 4.92 21.94
CA GLU A 18 4.63 6.19 21.84
C GLU A 18 5.59 7.39 21.75
N ARG A 19 6.77 7.27 22.36
CA ARG A 19 7.82 8.29 22.29
C ARG A 19 8.51 8.35 20.93
N ARG A 20 8.58 7.24 20.21
CA ARG A 20 9.17 7.19 18.85
C ARG A 20 8.24 7.82 17.82
N LEU A 21 6.94 7.55 17.88
CA LEU A 21 5.94 8.19 17.01
C LEU A 21 5.88 9.70 17.18
N CYS A 22 6.02 10.22 18.41
CA CYS A 22 6.12 11.66 18.66
C CYS A 22 7.37 12.31 18.03
N ARG A 23 8.40 11.55 17.66
CA ARG A 23 9.61 12.07 17.01
C ARG A 23 9.48 12.18 15.48
N ILE A 24 8.48 11.53 14.89
CA ILE A 24 8.25 11.57 13.42
C ILE A 24 7.58 12.90 13.00
N GLY A 25 7.12 13.70 13.95
CA GLY A 25 6.40 14.96 13.68
C GLY A 25 4.89 14.77 13.56
N PRO A 26 4.13 15.82 13.31
CA PRO A 26 2.69 15.73 13.13
C PRO A 26 2.39 14.91 11.87
N ILE A 27 1.71 13.78 12.04
CA ILE A 27 1.22 12.97 10.93
C ILE A 27 0.03 13.72 10.33
N ALA A 28 0.13 14.05 9.04
CA ALA A 28 -0.97 14.65 8.31
C ALA A 28 -2.07 13.60 8.12
N PHE A 29 -3.29 13.93 8.53
CA PHE A 29 -4.46 13.14 8.17
C PHE A 29 -4.97 13.66 6.82
N PRO A 30 -5.16 12.78 5.83
CA PRO A 30 -5.68 13.21 4.55
C PRO A 30 -7.09 13.77 4.67
N ASP A 31 -7.34 14.86 3.97
CA ASP A 31 -8.71 15.35 3.77
C ASP A 31 -9.26 14.70 2.49
N HIS A 32 -10.00 13.60 2.67
CA HIS A 32 -10.67 12.90 1.57
C HIS A 32 -11.78 13.72 0.91
N THR A 33 -12.11 14.90 1.45
CA THR A 33 -13.13 15.80 0.91
C THR A 33 -12.56 16.92 0.05
N ALA A 34 -11.24 17.07 -0.01
CA ALA A 34 -10.57 18.14 -0.73
C ALA A 34 -9.39 17.61 -1.57
N ILE A 35 -9.09 18.31 -2.64
CA ILE A 35 -7.88 18.12 -3.44
C ILE A 35 -6.98 19.33 -3.23
N SER A 36 -5.70 19.07 -2.95
CA SER A 36 -4.66 20.10 -2.88
C SER A 36 -3.56 19.76 -3.88
N SER A 37 -3.61 20.36 -5.07
CA SER A 37 -2.52 20.22 -6.05
C SER A 37 -1.30 21.03 -5.62
N THR A 38 -0.12 20.46 -5.89
CA THR A 38 1.19 21.10 -5.65
C THR A 38 2.04 21.06 -6.91
N ASN A 39 3.21 21.68 -6.88
CA ASN A 39 4.18 21.55 -7.98
C ASN A 39 4.71 20.11 -8.14
N ALA A 40 4.61 19.27 -7.11
CA ALA A 40 5.08 17.89 -7.12
C ALA A 40 4.03 16.90 -7.63
N ALA A 41 2.73 17.19 -7.41
CA ALA A 41 1.66 16.30 -7.84
C ALA A 41 0.36 17.06 -8.14
N LYS A 42 -0.37 16.58 -9.15
CA LYS A 42 -1.69 17.11 -9.55
C LYS A 42 -2.80 16.23 -8.97
N GLY A 43 -3.65 16.81 -8.15
CA GLY A 43 -4.84 16.14 -7.61
C GLY A 43 -5.94 15.96 -8.67
N VAL A 44 -6.60 14.81 -8.61
CA VAL A 44 -7.75 14.46 -9.45
C VAL A 44 -8.83 13.80 -8.61
N TRP A 45 -10.08 13.87 -9.06
CA TRP A 45 -11.17 13.11 -8.47
C TRP A 45 -11.39 11.81 -9.24
N ILE A 46 -11.39 10.72 -8.53
CA ILE A 46 -11.72 9.38 -9.01
C ILE A 46 -13.18 9.11 -8.61
N GLN A 47 -14.04 8.87 -9.59
CA GLN A 47 -15.46 8.64 -9.34
C GLN A 47 -15.71 7.27 -8.71
N ALA A 48 -16.77 7.17 -7.92
CA ALA A 48 -17.22 5.89 -7.38
C ALA A 48 -17.68 4.95 -8.49
N THR A 49 -17.38 3.65 -8.35
CA THR A 49 -17.79 2.59 -9.28
C THR A 49 -18.55 1.48 -8.55
N PRO A 50 -19.75 1.77 -7.95
CA PRO A 50 -20.50 0.79 -7.18
C PRO A 50 -20.90 -0.44 -8.02
N GLU A 51 -21.08 -0.26 -9.32
CA GLU A 51 -21.40 -1.34 -10.27
C GLU A 51 -20.26 -2.38 -10.41
N LEU A 52 -19.03 -2.00 -10.09
CA LEU A 52 -17.86 -2.89 -10.08
C LEU A 52 -17.67 -3.63 -8.75
N VAL A 53 -18.42 -3.31 -7.70
CA VAL A 53 -18.34 -3.99 -6.39
C VAL A 53 -19.23 -5.22 -6.42
N LYS A 54 -18.65 -6.43 -6.55
CA LYS A 54 -19.37 -7.69 -6.75
C LYS A 54 -18.93 -8.78 -5.78
N GLY A 55 -19.65 -9.90 -5.86
CA GLY A 55 -19.30 -11.14 -5.17
C GLY A 55 -19.16 -10.96 -3.66
N GLN A 56 -18.20 -11.65 -3.07
CA GLN A 56 -17.95 -11.65 -1.63
C GLN A 56 -17.61 -10.25 -1.08
N VAL A 57 -16.94 -9.40 -1.90
CA VAL A 57 -16.60 -8.03 -1.50
C VAL A 57 -17.86 -7.18 -1.30
N ALA A 58 -18.90 -7.37 -2.12
CA ALA A 58 -20.18 -6.68 -1.93
C ALA A 58 -20.87 -7.11 -0.62
N GLU A 59 -20.77 -8.37 -0.23
CA GLU A 59 -21.33 -8.85 1.04
C GLU A 59 -20.55 -8.29 2.24
N TRP A 60 -19.21 -8.25 2.14
CA TRP A 60 -18.37 -7.63 3.18
C TRP A 60 -18.61 -6.12 3.30
N ALA A 61 -18.85 -5.44 2.19
CA ALA A 61 -19.20 -4.01 2.20
C ALA A 61 -20.51 -3.76 2.97
N LYS A 62 -21.53 -4.59 2.75
CA LYS A 62 -22.80 -4.53 3.53
C LYS A 62 -22.54 -4.77 5.02
N LEU A 63 -21.75 -5.80 5.37
CA LEU A 63 -21.42 -6.13 6.76
C LEU A 63 -20.66 -4.99 7.45
N GLY A 64 -19.72 -4.35 6.75
CA GLY A 64 -18.94 -3.23 7.26
C GLY A 64 -19.63 -1.87 7.14
N ASN A 65 -20.85 -1.81 6.60
CA ASN A 65 -21.54 -0.57 6.24
C ASN A 65 -20.67 0.37 5.40
N VAL A 66 -20.06 -0.18 4.34
CA VAL A 66 -19.15 0.51 3.43
C VAL A 66 -19.81 0.70 2.08
N GLU A 67 -19.82 1.94 1.60
CA GLU A 67 -20.31 2.28 0.26
C GLU A 67 -19.14 2.73 -0.64
N ALA A 68 -19.30 2.61 -1.96
CA ALA A 68 -18.38 3.21 -2.91
C ALA A 68 -18.57 4.74 -2.92
N VAL A 69 -17.49 5.48 -2.81
CA VAL A 69 -17.51 6.94 -2.77
C VAL A 69 -16.46 7.51 -3.76
N LYS A 70 -16.63 8.77 -4.11
CA LYS A 70 -15.62 9.52 -4.85
C LYS A 70 -14.42 9.81 -3.95
N ILE A 71 -13.21 9.55 -4.45
CA ILE A 71 -11.96 9.75 -3.70
C ILE A 71 -10.97 10.62 -4.48
N PRO A 72 -10.02 11.27 -3.80
CA PRO A 72 -8.88 11.91 -4.46
C PRO A 72 -7.88 10.90 -5.00
N GLY A 73 -7.07 11.34 -5.95
CA GLY A 73 -5.83 10.71 -6.38
C GLY A 73 -4.83 11.78 -6.80
N TYR A 74 -3.55 11.44 -6.79
CA TYR A 74 -2.48 12.40 -7.10
C TYR A 74 -1.55 11.85 -8.17
N TRP A 75 -1.48 12.55 -9.30
CA TRP A 75 -0.56 12.25 -10.38
C TRP A 75 0.82 12.85 -10.13
N TYR A 76 1.83 11.98 -10.02
CA TYR A 76 3.25 12.31 -10.01
C TYR A 76 3.86 12.07 -11.38
N ARG A 77 4.90 12.84 -11.73
CA ARG A 77 5.59 12.74 -13.01
C ARG A 77 7.10 12.76 -12.87
N SER A 78 7.78 12.06 -13.79
CA SER A 78 9.23 12.12 -13.88
C SER A 78 9.69 13.55 -14.23
N PRO A 79 10.74 14.08 -13.61
CA PRO A 79 11.33 15.37 -13.95
C PRO A 79 11.80 15.48 -15.40
N SER A 80 12.14 14.35 -16.02
CA SER A 80 12.55 14.29 -17.43
C SER A 80 11.37 14.44 -18.41
N SER A 81 10.13 14.39 -17.94
CA SER A 81 8.96 14.64 -18.78
C SER A 81 8.79 16.13 -18.98
N HIS A 82 8.86 16.62 -20.24
CA HIS A 82 8.76 18.04 -20.64
C HIS A 82 7.35 18.66 -20.43
N PHE A 83 6.60 18.21 -19.44
CA PHE A 83 5.25 18.70 -19.18
C PHE A 83 5.24 19.64 -17.98
N SER A 84 4.97 20.90 -18.26
CA SER A 84 4.60 21.89 -17.24
C SER A 84 3.26 21.45 -16.61
N LEU A 85 3.24 21.28 -15.31
CA LEU A 85 2.00 21.22 -14.51
C LEU A 85 1.46 22.66 -14.44
N THR A 86 0.92 23.18 -15.53
CA THR A 86 0.13 24.42 -15.45
C THR A 86 -1.16 24.09 -14.70
N SER A 87 -1.53 24.97 -13.76
CA SER A 87 -2.65 24.78 -12.83
C SER A 87 -4.02 24.55 -13.50
N ASP A 88 -4.14 24.78 -14.78
CA ASP A 88 -5.41 24.81 -15.50
C ASP A 88 -5.61 23.66 -16.50
N SER A 89 -4.60 22.79 -16.70
CA SER A 89 -4.78 21.68 -17.62
C SER A 89 -5.56 20.53 -16.93
N ASN A 90 -6.69 20.16 -17.50
CA ASN A 90 -7.43 18.95 -17.16
C ASN A 90 -6.46 17.73 -17.27
N PRO A 91 -6.56 16.67 -16.43
CA PRO A 91 -5.79 15.43 -16.62
C PRO A 91 -5.92 14.81 -18.01
N VAL A 92 -7.04 15.09 -18.69
CA VAL A 92 -7.31 14.75 -20.10
C VAL A 92 -6.41 15.55 -21.07
N ASP A 93 -5.88 16.72 -20.67
CA ASP A 93 -4.91 17.53 -21.44
C ASP A 93 -3.46 17.04 -21.27
N SER A 94 -3.26 15.90 -20.65
CA SER A 94 -1.98 15.18 -20.65
C SER A 94 -1.64 14.78 -22.08
N PRO A 95 -0.34 14.78 -22.47
CA PRO A 95 0.03 14.30 -23.77
C PRO A 95 -0.54 12.92 -24.03
N PRO A 96 -0.85 12.60 -25.30
CA PRO A 96 -1.38 11.29 -25.65
C PRO A 96 -0.50 10.20 -25.04
N ILE A 97 -1.13 9.20 -24.45
CA ILE A 97 -0.45 8.03 -23.91
C ILE A 97 0.25 7.33 -25.08
N SER A 98 1.56 7.15 -24.97
CA SER A 98 2.28 6.31 -25.93
C SER A 98 1.77 4.86 -25.81
N PRO A 99 1.61 4.11 -26.92
CA PRO A 99 1.10 2.73 -26.87
C PRO A 99 1.84 1.81 -25.90
N ASP A 100 3.15 2.06 -25.68
CA ASP A 100 4.02 1.26 -24.82
C ASP A 100 4.32 1.95 -23.49
N GLU A 101 3.64 3.07 -23.18
CA GLU A 101 3.86 3.79 -21.94
C GLU A 101 3.30 3.00 -20.77
N LYS A 102 4.18 2.62 -19.83
CA LYS A 102 3.80 1.99 -18.56
C LYS A 102 3.44 3.05 -17.52
N VAL A 103 2.47 2.74 -16.68
CA VAL A 103 2.01 3.56 -15.55
C VAL A 103 2.00 2.74 -14.27
N VAL A 104 2.35 3.39 -13.16
CA VAL A 104 2.19 2.79 -11.84
C VAL A 104 0.92 3.33 -11.18
N LEU A 105 0.06 2.41 -10.70
CA LEU A 105 -1.01 2.69 -9.76
C LEU A 105 -0.45 2.38 -8.36
N TYR A 106 -0.23 3.44 -7.57
CA TYR A 106 0.46 3.38 -6.29
C TYR A 106 -0.50 3.51 -5.11
N PHE A 107 -0.28 2.69 -4.08
CA PHE A 107 -1.00 2.71 -2.82
C PHE A 107 -0.04 3.00 -1.67
N HIS A 108 -0.31 4.08 -0.92
CA HIS A 108 0.57 4.54 0.15
C HIS A 108 0.55 3.62 1.38
N ALA A 109 1.56 3.74 2.23
CA ALA A 109 1.67 3.03 3.50
C ALA A 109 0.70 3.58 4.57
N GLY A 110 0.98 3.31 5.83
CA GLY A 110 0.26 3.90 6.97
C GLY A 110 -0.75 2.98 7.63
N GLY A 111 -0.66 1.67 7.41
CA GLY A 111 -1.47 0.66 8.13
C GLY A 111 -2.98 0.82 7.92
N TYR A 112 -3.42 1.40 6.81
CA TYR A 112 -4.83 1.75 6.55
C TYR A 112 -5.44 2.78 7.51
N ALA A 113 -4.65 3.39 8.39
CA ALA A 113 -5.16 4.28 9.44
C ALA A 113 -4.52 5.68 9.43
N ILE A 114 -3.40 5.84 8.74
CA ILE A 114 -2.64 7.11 8.65
C ILE A 114 -1.99 7.25 7.27
N ASP A 115 -1.28 8.39 7.08
CA ASP A 115 -0.57 8.76 5.86
C ASP A 115 -1.53 9.21 4.73
N THR A 116 -0.99 9.53 3.55
CA THR A 116 -1.74 10.14 2.44
C THR A 116 -1.02 9.93 1.12
N ALA A 117 -1.76 9.90 0.02
CA ALA A 117 -1.24 9.90 -1.34
C ALA A 117 -0.69 11.28 -1.78
N HIS A 118 -1.02 12.35 -1.04
CA HIS A 118 -0.54 13.71 -1.28
C HIS A 118 0.96 13.82 -1.02
N PRO A 119 1.71 14.74 -1.70
CA PRO A 119 3.16 14.94 -1.48
C PRO A 119 3.61 15.25 -0.04
N SER A 120 2.69 15.56 0.87
CA SER A 120 2.98 15.70 2.30
C SER A 120 3.08 14.37 3.05
N GLY A 121 2.72 13.26 2.42
CA GLY A 121 2.83 11.92 3.01
C GLY A 121 4.29 11.49 3.17
N ILE A 122 4.52 10.60 4.13
CA ILE A 122 5.88 10.09 4.41
C ILE A 122 6.28 9.06 3.37
N ASP A 123 5.43 8.08 3.14
CA ASP A 123 5.71 6.96 2.25
C ASP A 123 5.81 7.37 0.78
N VAL A 124 5.00 8.34 0.36
CA VAL A 124 4.99 8.82 -1.02
C VAL A 124 6.32 9.43 -1.47
N ALA A 125 7.28 9.67 -0.53
CA ALA A 125 8.66 10.02 -0.86
C ALA A 125 9.37 8.93 -1.71
N THR A 126 8.89 7.69 -1.68
CA THR A 126 9.31 6.62 -2.60
C THR A 126 9.02 6.98 -4.05
N ILE A 127 7.91 7.65 -4.35
CA ILE A 127 7.48 7.96 -5.74
C ILE A 127 8.47 8.87 -6.47
N PRO A 128 8.81 10.10 -5.98
CA PRO A 128 9.79 10.93 -6.65
C PRO A 128 11.17 10.30 -6.68
N ALA A 129 11.57 9.53 -5.65
CA ALA A 129 12.83 8.81 -5.66
C ALA A 129 12.89 7.78 -6.80
N PHE A 130 11.83 7.00 -6.97
CA PHE A 130 11.68 6.04 -8.05
C PHE A 130 11.64 6.74 -9.42
N LEU A 131 10.80 7.75 -9.60
CA LEU A 131 10.67 8.48 -10.87
C LEU A 131 11.96 9.19 -11.30
N ASN A 132 12.82 9.61 -10.37
CA ASN A 132 14.12 10.19 -10.67
C ASN A 132 15.13 9.17 -11.22
N LEU A 133 14.99 7.91 -10.87
CA LEU A 133 15.85 6.81 -11.29
C LEU A 133 15.28 6.06 -12.49
N SER A 134 13.96 6.05 -12.64
CA SER A 134 13.26 5.25 -13.62
C SER A 134 13.44 5.75 -15.04
N ARG A 135 13.68 4.81 -15.95
CA ARG A 135 13.70 5.00 -17.42
C ARG A 135 12.42 4.46 -18.05
N ASN A 136 11.70 3.59 -17.34
CA ASN A 136 10.55 2.85 -17.84
C ASN A 136 9.22 3.47 -17.44
N ILE A 137 9.19 4.18 -16.29
CA ILE A 137 7.98 4.80 -15.74
C ILE A 137 8.08 6.32 -15.80
N ARG A 138 7.07 6.96 -16.36
CA ARG A 138 6.98 8.43 -16.46
C ARG A 138 5.92 9.04 -15.59
N ARG A 139 4.91 8.25 -15.16
CA ARG A 139 3.78 8.70 -14.33
C ARG A 139 3.42 7.65 -13.30
N VAL A 140 3.02 8.16 -12.14
CA VAL A 140 2.47 7.38 -11.04
C VAL A 140 1.17 8.04 -10.59
N LEU A 141 0.08 7.29 -10.52
CA LEU A 141 -1.13 7.70 -9.81
C LEU A 141 -1.07 7.15 -8.40
N SER A 142 -0.94 8.01 -7.40
CA SER A 142 -1.07 7.66 -6.00
C SER A 142 -2.53 7.82 -5.56
N VAL A 143 -3.09 6.77 -4.99
CA VAL A 143 -4.51 6.70 -4.63
C VAL A 143 -4.71 7.11 -3.18
N GLU A 144 -5.55 8.14 -2.97
CA GLU A 144 -5.99 8.56 -1.63
C GLU A 144 -7.15 7.66 -1.17
N TYR A 145 -6.85 6.40 -0.87
CA TYR A 145 -7.84 5.47 -0.38
C TYR A 145 -8.27 5.83 1.06
N ARG A 146 -9.53 5.54 1.42
CA ARG A 146 -10.10 5.87 2.73
C ARG A 146 -9.37 5.14 3.85
N LEU A 147 -9.06 5.90 4.89
CA LEU A 147 -8.46 5.39 6.12
C LEU A 147 -9.53 4.88 7.08
N SER A 148 -9.15 3.85 7.82
CA SER A 148 -10.01 3.18 8.80
C SER A 148 -9.82 3.77 10.20
N THR A 149 -10.90 3.91 10.94
CA THR A 149 -10.87 4.30 12.35
C THR A 149 -11.68 3.35 13.22
N THR A 150 -11.35 3.28 14.52
CA THR A 150 -12.08 2.53 15.54
C THR A 150 -11.93 3.22 16.90
N ASP A 151 -12.55 2.69 17.94
CA ASP A 151 -12.42 3.22 19.31
C ASP A 151 -10.95 3.58 19.64
N PRO A 152 -10.69 4.77 20.20
CA PRO A 152 -11.59 5.76 20.80
C PRO A 152 -12.24 6.76 19.83
N TYR A 153 -12.06 6.61 18.53
CA TYR A 153 -12.73 7.43 17.51
C TYR A 153 -13.96 6.71 16.98
N PRO A 154 -14.92 7.42 16.35
CA PRO A 154 -16.01 6.79 15.63
C PRO A 154 -15.49 5.79 14.60
N ALA A 155 -15.99 4.56 14.61
CA ALA A 155 -15.60 3.55 13.65
C ALA A 155 -16.02 3.96 12.23
N SER A 156 -15.08 3.90 11.28
CA SER A 156 -15.35 4.21 9.87
C SER A 156 -14.43 3.44 8.94
N ASN A 157 -14.91 3.24 7.71
CA ASN A 157 -14.16 2.69 6.59
C ASN A 157 -13.37 1.40 6.90
N PRO A 158 -13.95 0.39 7.60
CA PRO A 158 -13.27 -0.88 7.75
C PRO A 158 -13.09 -1.57 6.39
N PHE A 159 -12.39 -2.69 6.34
CA PHE A 159 -12.39 -3.55 5.16
C PHE A 159 -13.84 -3.85 4.72
N PRO A 160 -14.17 -3.72 3.43
CA PRO A 160 -13.28 -3.57 2.28
C PRO A 160 -13.19 -2.13 1.71
N ALA A 161 -13.29 -1.06 2.50
CA ALA A 161 -13.36 0.32 2.00
C ALA A 161 -12.17 0.66 1.07
N ALA A 162 -10.94 0.45 1.52
CA ALA A 162 -9.73 0.71 0.71
C ALA A 162 -9.70 -0.14 -0.58
N LEU A 163 -10.20 -1.38 -0.54
CA LEU A 163 -10.30 -2.23 -1.75
C LEU A 163 -11.31 -1.67 -2.75
N ILE A 164 -12.46 -1.18 -2.29
CA ILE A 164 -13.46 -0.54 -3.16
C ILE A 164 -12.88 0.71 -3.81
N ASP A 165 -12.11 1.48 -3.08
CA ASP A 165 -11.42 2.66 -3.59
C ASP A 165 -10.34 2.28 -4.62
N ALA A 166 -9.61 1.20 -4.39
CA ALA A 166 -8.62 0.66 -5.32
C ALA A 166 -9.25 0.14 -6.62
N ILE A 167 -10.43 -0.49 -6.56
CA ILE A 167 -11.23 -0.91 -7.72
C ILE A 167 -11.58 0.31 -8.58
N ALA A 168 -12.09 1.38 -7.95
CA ALA A 168 -12.43 2.62 -8.65
C ALA A 168 -11.21 3.28 -9.28
N ALA A 169 -10.07 3.31 -8.58
CA ALA A 169 -8.83 3.88 -9.09
C ALA A 169 -8.28 3.11 -10.29
N TYR A 170 -8.36 1.79 -10.28
CA TYR A 170 -7.95 0.99 -11.42
C TYR A 170 -8.89 1.19 -12.63
N SER A 171 -10.20 1.20 -12.39
CA SER A 171 -11.18 1.53 -13.43
C SER A 171 -10.91 2.89 -14.08
N TYR A 172 -10.60 3.92 -13.27
CA TYR A 172 -10.24 5.25 -13.74
C TYR A 172 -9.00 5.22 -14.65
N VAL A 173 -7.93 4.51 -14.28
CA VAL A 173 -6.71 4.38 -15.09
C VAL A 173 -7.00 3.76 -16.46
N LEU A 174 -7.89 2.76 -16.50
CA LEU A 174 -8.24 2.06 -17.74
C LEU A 174 -9.22 2.85 -18.60
N ASN A 175 -10.32 3.32 -18.02
CA ASN A 175 -11.49 3.79 -18.75
C ASN A 175 -11.50 5.32 -18.97
N ASP A 176 -11.03 6.10 -17.97
CA ASP A 176 -11.02 7.56 -18.06
C ASP A 176 -9.70 8.07 -18.63
N ILE A 177 -8.58 7.44 -18.27
CA ILE A 177 -7.26 7.83 -18.77
C ILE A 177 -6.87 7.06 -20.02
N GLY A 178 -7.30 5.81 -20.17
CA GLY A 178 -7.12 5.02 -21.39
C GLY A 178 -5.83 4.18 -21.42
N PHE A 179 -5.20 3.88 -20.28
CA PHE A 179 -4.10 2.92 -20.25
C PHE A 179 -4.60 1.51 -20.53
N LYS A 180 -3.82 0.75 -21.28
CA LYS A 180 -4.08 -0.67 -21.46
C LYS A 180 -3.64 -1.45 -20.21
N PRO A 181 -4.35 -2.53 -19.83
CA PRO A 181 -4.02 -3.30 -18.62
C PRO A 181 -2.59 -3.87 -18.63
N GLU A 182 -2.08 -4.27 -19.79
CA GLU A 182 -0.70 -4.74 -19.98
C GLU A 182 0.36 -3.66 -19.72
N ASN A 183 -0.03 -2.40 -19.60
CA ASN A 183 0.84 -1.27 -19.29
C ASN A 183 0.66 -0.75 -17.86
N VAL A 184 -0.23 -1.34 -17.07
CA VAL A 184 -0.46 -0.92 -15.68
C VAL A 184 0.30 -1.84 -14.72
N VAL A 185 1.12 -1.24 -13.87
CA VAL A 185 1.81 -1.90 -12.76
C VAL A 185 1.14 -1.49 -11.45
N PHE A 186 0.71 -2.45 -10.66
CA PHE A 186 0.25 -2.18 -9.30
C PHE A 186 1.44 -2.16 -8.36
N MET A 187 1.55 -1.11 -7.55
CA MET A 187 2.66 -0.92 -6.62
C MET A 187 2.18 -0.28 -5.32
N GLY A 188 2.80 -0.63 -4.22
CA GLY A 188 2.58 0.07 -2.96
C GLY A 188 3.46 -0.45 -1.84
N CYS A 189 3.42 0.23 -0.70
CA CYS A 189 4.27 -0.05 0.45
C CYS A 189 3.44 -0.37 1.70
N SER A 190 3.87 -1.32 2.51
CA SER A 190 3.24 -1.70 3.78
C SER A 190 1.76 -2.11 3.59
N ALA A 191 0.82 -1.40 4.19
CA ALA A 191 -0.62 -1.55 3.91
C ALA A 191 -0.92 -1.37 2.41
N GLY A 192 -0.30 -0.37 1.77
CA GLY A 192 -0.37 -0.17 0.33
C GLY A 192 0.32 -1.27 -0.49
N GLY A 193 1.28 -2.01 0.07
CA GLY A 193 1.86 -3.21 -0.54
C GLY A 193 0.94 -4.43 -0.44
N HIS A 194 0.10 -4.48 0.56
CA HIS A 194 -0.96 -5.48 0.74
C HIS A 194 -2.16 -5.22 -0.19
N LEU A 195 -2.59 -3.98 -0.33
CA LEU A 195 -3.80 -3.61 -1.06
C LEU A 195 -3.83 -4.08 -2.53
N PRO A 196 -2.76 -3.98 -3.34
CA PRO A 196 -2.73 -4.50 -4.70
C PRO A 196 -2.81 -6.03 -4.76
N ILE A 197 -2.31 -6.76 -3.77
CA ILE A 197 -2.50 -8.22 -3.67
C ILE A 197 -4.00 -8.52 -3.53
N THR A 198 -4.68 -7.78 -2.68
CA THR A 198 -6.11 -7.89 -2.44
C THR A 198 -6.93 -7.53 -3.69
N LEU A 199 -6.52 -6.48 -4.42
CA LEU A 199 -7.18 -6.06 -5.66
C LEU A 199 -7.04 -7.12 -6.78
N ILE A 200 -5.85 -7.70 -6.96
CA ILE A 200 -5.64 -8.77 -7.96
C ILE A 200 -6.48 -9.99 -7.61
N ARG A 201 -6.54 -10.39 -6.35
CA ARG A 201 -7.42 -11.47 -5.90
C ARG A 201 -8.87 -11.18 -6.23
N TYR A 202 -9.33 -9.95 -5.97
CA TYR A 202 -10.69 -9.54 -6.33
C TYR A 202 -10.97 -9.70 -7.82
N ILE A 203 -10.04 -9.28 -8.68
CA ILE A 203 -10.17 -9.41 -10.15
C ILE A 203 -10.25 -10.89 -10.55
N LEU A 204 -9.41 -11.74 -9.96
CA LEU A 204 -9.41 -13.18 -10.24
C LEU A 204 -10.69 -13.89 -9.76
N ASP A 205 -11.19 -13.49 -8.59
CA ASP A 205 -12.41 -14.08 -8.01
C ASP A 205 -13.70 -13.57 -8.71
N ASN A 206 -13.60 -12.51 -9.54
CA ASN A 206 -14.71 -11.92 -10.28
C ASN A 206 -14.37 -11.74 -11.78
N PRO A 207 -14.24 -12.83 -12.55
CA PRO A 207 -13.82 -12.76 -13.95
C PRO A 207 -14.72 -11.87 -14.80
N GLY A 208 -14.12 -11.03 -15.63
CA GLY A 208 -14.82 -10.14 -16.56
C GLY A 208 -15.21 -8.76 -15.98
N ILE A 209 -14.93 -8.49 -14.68
CA ILE A 209 -15.18 -7.16 -14.09
C ILE A 209 -14.07 -6.19 -14.50
N LEU A 210 -12.83 -6.56 -14.31
CA LEU A 210 -11.64 -5.80 -14.69
C LEU A 210 -10.58 -6.77 -15.23
N PRO A 211 -9.73 -6.34 -16.16
CA PRO A 211 -8.58 -7.13 -16.60
C PRO A 211 -7.48 -7.13 -15.54
N LEU A 212 -6.54 -8.08 -15.63
CA LEU A 212 -5.36 -8.10 -14.76
C LEU A 212 -4.35 -7.03 -15.17
N PRO A 213 -3.60 -6.43 -14.22
CA PRO A 213 -2.45 -5.58 -14.52
C PRO A 213 -1.28 -6.42 -15.07
N SER A 214 -0.27 -5.75 -15.64
CA SER A 214 0.93 -6.42 -16.15
C SER A 214 1.84 -6.98 -15.06
N ALA A 215 1.84 -6.37 -13.89
CA ALA A 215 2.75 -6.72 -12.80
C ALA A 215 2.25 -6.26 -11.42
N LEU A 216 2.73 -6.96 -10.39
CA LEU A 216 2.54 -6.60 -8.98
C LEU A 216 3.89 -6.25 -8.34
N VAL A 217 3.95 -5.13 -7.64
CA VAL A 217 5.09 -4.70 -6.81
C VAL A 217 4.61 -4.50 -5.38
N ALA A 218 5.00 -5.38 -4.48
CA ALA A 218 4.67 -5.32 -3.06
C ALA A 218 5.92 -4.95 -2.24
N LEU A 219 6.05 -3.66 -1.89
CA LEU A 219 7.14 -3.16 -1.06
C LEU A 219 6.77 -3.30 0.41
N HIS A 220 7.56 -4.02 1.18
CA HIS A 220 7.35 -4.21 2.63
C HIS A 220 5.91 -4.58 3.02
N PRO A 221 5.22 -5.52 2.33
CA PRO A 221 3.78 -5.67 2.45
C PRO A 221 3.35 -6.08 3.86
N TRP A 222 2.37 -5.36 4.42
CA TRP A 222 1.72 -5.79 5.66
C TRP A 222 0.68 -6.88 5.35
N CYS A 223 1.13 -8.12 5.22
CA CYS A 223 0.38 -9.22 4.64
C CYS A 223 -0.14 -10.26 5.65
N ASP A 224 0.06 -10.05 6.94
CA ASP A 224 -0.52 -10.85 8.03
C ASP A 224 -1.09 -9.95 9.15
N LEU A 225 -2.39 -9.69 9.10
CA LEU A 225 -3.12 -8.94 10.11
C LEU A 225 -3.80 -9.89 11.14
N SER A 226 -3.57 -11.20 11.02
CA SER A 226 -4.15 -12.21 11.90
C SER A 226 -3.33 -12.47 13.16
N ASN A 227 -2.17 -11.81 13.28
CA ASN A 227 -1.20 -12.04 14.34
C ASN A 227 -0.72 -13.50 14.43
N SER A 228 -0.56 -14.18 13.28
CA SER A 228 -0.20 -15.61 13.27
C SER A 228 1.22 -15.90 13.73
N PHE A 229 2.05 -14.87 13.89
CA PHE A 229 3.39 -14.94 14.47
C PHE A 229 3.43 -14.55 15.95
N GLU A 230 2.29 -14.26 16.59
CA GLU A 230 2.23 -14.01 18.03
C GLU A 230 2.70 -15.25 18.80
N GLY A 231 3.58 -15.03 19.80
CA GLY A 231 4.20 -16.12 20.57
C GLY A 231 5.37 -16.84 19.87
N GLN A 232 5.70 -16.48 18.63
CA GLN A 232 6.88 -16.99 17.92
C GLN A 232 8.08 -16.07 18.23
N TYR A 233 8.70 -16.24 19.39
CA TYR A 233 9.74 -15.33 19.93
C TYR A 233 11.04 -15.29 19.09
N ASP A 234 11.26 -16.27 18.24
CA ASP A 234 12.34 -16.37 17.26
C ASP A 234 12.05 -15.68 15.92
N SER A 235 10.79 -15.25 15.71
CA SER A 235 10.39 -14.54 14.49
C SER A 235 10.85 -13.08 14.47
N SER A 236 10.92 -12.51 13.27
CA SER A 236 11.28 -11.09 13.05
C SER A 236 10.36 -10.13 13.80
N ALA A 237 9.11 -10.50 14.08
CA ALA A 237 8.17 -9.69 14.85
C ALA A 237 8.70 -9.38 16.27
N TYR A 238 9.54 -10.25 16.83
CA TYR A 238 10.16 -10.09 18.14
C TYR A 238 11.64 -9.74 18.05
N THR A 239 12.41 -10.44 17.20
CA THR A 239 13.87 -10.27 17.12
C THR A 239 14.29 -8.91 16.58
N ASN A 240 13.48 -8.31 15.71
CA ASN A 240 13.76 -7.02 15.08
C ASN A 240 13.10 -5.82 15.80
N HIS A 241 12.66 -6.00 17.07
CA HIS A 241 11.98 -4.93 17.82
C HIS A 241 12.86 -3.71 18.12
N ALA A 242 14.16 -3.89 18.20
CA ALA A 242 15.12 -2.82 18.50
C ALA A 242 15.63 -2.10 17.25
N THR A 243 15.51 -2.72 16.09
CA THR A 243 16.04 -2.21 14.82
C THR A 243 14.98 -1.58 13.93
N ASP A 244 13.74 -2.04 14.02
CA ASP A 244 12.66 -1.53 13.19
C ASP A 244 11.88 -0.41 13.90
N HIS A 245 11.55 0.63 13.13
CA HIS A 245 10.68 1.72 13.60
C HIS A 245 9.19 1.35 13.59
N ALA A 246 8.80 0.31 12.83
CA ALA A 246 7.46 -0.25 12.91
C ALA A 246 7.22 -0.76 14.33
N ASP A 247 6.11 -0.32 14.93
CA ASP A 247 5.76 -0.66 16.30
C ASP A 247 5.40 -2.16 16.43
N SER A 248 5.11 -2.56 17.67
CA SER A 248 4.62 -3.91 17.92
C SER A 248 3.38 -4.24 17.10
N MET A 249 3.42 -5.37 16.41
CA MET A 249 2.26 -5.88 15.66
C MET A 249 1.07 -6.22 16.57
N PHE A 250 1.34 -6.43 17.86
CA PHE A 250 0.37 -6.97 18.82
C PHE A 250 -0.20 -5.90 19.75
N HIS A 251 0.47 -4.76 19.86
CA HIS A 251 0.13 -3.68 20.78
C HIS A 251 0.39 -2.31 20.13
N GLY A 252 -0.24 -1.26 20.66
CA GLY A 252 0.00 0.11 20.20
C GLY A 252 -0.63 0.48 18.86
N PRO A 253 -0.03 1.40 18.12
CA PRO A 253 -0.61 1.96 16.90
C PRO A 253 -0.88 0.96 15.78
N ILE A 254 -0.02 -0.04 15.58
CA ILE A 254 -0.22 -1.05 14.52
C ILE A 254 -1.38 -1.97 14.89
N ALA A 255 -1.50 -2.38 16.16
CA ALA A 255 -2.65 -3.16 16.62
C ALA A 255 -3.96 -2.37 16.52
N TYR A 256 -3.93 -1.04 16.79
CA TYR A 256 -5.06 -0.16 16.54
C TYR A 256 -5.43 -0.13 15.06
N ALA A 257 -4.46 0.06 14.18
CA ALA A 257 -4.65 0.09 12.74
C ALA A 257 -5.24 -1.23 12.21
N ALA A 258 -4.72 -2.37 12.67
CA ALA A 258 -5.27 -3.68 12.36
C ALA A 258 -6.74 -3.80 12.79
N LYS A 259 -7.06 -3.44 14.03
CA LYS A 259 -8.44 -3.47 14.56
C LYS A 259 -9.37 -2.58 13.74
N ALA A 260 -8.92 -1.37 13.38
CA ALA A 260 -9.70 -0.43 12.59
C ALA A 260 -10.00 -0.97 11.19
N PHE A 261 -8.96 -1.48 10.50
CA PHE A 261 -9.09 -2.02 9.16
C PHE A 261 -9.90 -3.31 9.11
N ILE A 262 -9.63 -4.27 10.00
CA ILE A 262 -10.33 -5.56 10.03
C ILE A 262 -11.84 -5.36 10.26
N GLY A 263 -12.20 -4.43 11.16
CA GLY A 263 -13.61 -4.14 11.47
C GLY A 263 -14.38 -5.39 11.94
N PRO A 264 -15.53 -5.71 11.33
CA PRO A 264 -16.36 -6.86 11.72
C PRO A 264 -15.88 -8.21 11.16
N HIS A 265 -14.73 -8.26 10.50
CA HIS A 265 -14.24 -9.47 9.83
C HIS A 265 -13.26 -10.27 10.69
N ASP A 266 -13.02 -11.52 10.30
CA ASP A 266 -12.02 -12.38 10.93
C ASP A 266 -10.75 -12.47 10.06
N ALA A 267 -9.68 -11.83 10.50
CA ALA A 267 -8.39 -11.84 9.80
C ALA A 267 -7.74 -13.23 9.73
N LYS A 268 -8.12 -14.18 10.62
CA LYS A 268 -7.55 -15.53 10.67
C LYS A 268 -8.07 -16.42 9.55
N THR A 269 -9.25 -16.13 9.02
CA THR A 269 -9.91 -16.93 8.00
C THR A 269 -10.06 -16.23 6.66
N ASN A 270 -9.72 -14.93 6.59
CA ASN A 270 -9.91 -14.11 5.39
C ASN A 270 -8.60 -13.92 4.63
N VAL A 271 -8.50 -14.56 3.45
CA VAL A 271 -7.32 -14.50 2.57
C VAL A 271 -7.09 -13.11 1.95
N TYR A 272 -8.12 -12.25 1.90
CA TYR A 272 -8.00 -10.87 1.45
C TYR A 272 -7.36 -9.98 2.53
N ILE A 273 -7.53 -10.31 3.80
CA ILE A 273 -6.99 -9.52 4.91
C ILE A 273 -5.60 -10.00 5.31
N SER A 274 -5.36 -11.31 5.31
CA SER A 274 -4.11 -11.89 5.81
C SER A 274 -3.56 -12.97 4.88
N PRO A 275 -3.15 -12.62 3.63
CA PRO A 275 -2.68 -13.61 2.65
C PRO A 275 -1.40 -14.36 3.08
N ALA A 276 -0.67 -13.85 4.08
CA ALA A 276 0.50 -14.52 4.67
C ALA A 276 0.24 -15.13 6.07
N SER A 277 -1.01 -15.21 6.49
CA SER A 277 -1.34 -15.83 7.77
C SER A 277 -1.00 -17.33 7.80
N ARG A 278 -0.35 -17.78 8.88
CA ARG A 278 -0.08 -19.20 9.13
C ARG A 278 -1.35 -20.02 9.39
N TYR A 279 -2.42 -19.36 9.86
CA TYR A 279 -3.74 -20.00 10.05
C TYR A 279 -4.41 -20.39 8.72
N LEU A 280 -3.91 -19.83 7.61
CA LEU A 280 -4.41 -20.07 6.25
C LEU A 280 -3.50 -21.01 5.44
N GLU A 281 -2.65 -21.79 6.10
CA GLU A 281 -1.79 -22.75 5.42
C GLU A 281 -2.61 -23.72 4.55
N GLY A 282 -2.18 -23.89 3.29
CA GLY A 282 -2.86 -24.71 2.30
C GLY A 282 -4.18 -24.15 1.74
N LYS A 283 -4.63 -22.97 2.23
CA LYS A 283 -5.89 -22.35 1.80
C LYS A 283 -5.70 -21.12 0.91
N VAL A 284 -4.48 -20.58 0.86
CA VAL A 284 -4.14 -19.42 0.02
C VAL A 284 -3.57 -19.91 -1.30
N SER A 285 -4.06 -19.37 -2.42
CA SER A 285 -3.49 -19.60 -3.74
C SER A 285 -3.25 -18.26 -4.45
N PHE A 286 -2.12 -18.18 -5.14
CA PHE A 286 -1.75 -17.05 -6.01
C PHE A 286 -1.75 -17.43 -7.49
N LYS A 287 -2.35 -18.57 -7.85
CA LYS A 287 -2.49 -18.96 -9.25
C LYS A 287 -3.21 -17.90 -10.06
N GLY A 288 -2.66 -17.57 -11.22
CA GLY A 288 -3.21 -16.53 -12.10
C GLY A 288 -2.79 -15.10 -11.74
N PHE A 289 -2.05 -14.87 -10.65
CA PHE A 289 -1.43 -13.57 -10.39
C PHE A 289 -0.40 -13.24 -11.49
N PRO A 290 -0.19 -11.95 -11.81
CA PRO A 290 0.86 -11.55 -12.73
C PRO A 290 2.24 -11.75 -12.10
N ARG A 291 3.29 -11.57 -12.88
CA ARG A 291 4.65 -11.54 -12.35
C ARG A 291 4.75 -10.56 -11.19
N THR A 292 5.51 -10.95 -10.15
CA THR A 292 5.47 -10.27 -8.85
C THR A 292 6.87 -9.93 -8.35
N PHE A 293 7.05 -8.67 -7.95
CA PHE A 293 8.22 -8.20 -7.22
C PHE A 293 7.83 -7.99 -5.76
N ILE A 294 8.52 -8.64 -4.83
CA ILE A 294 8.32 -8.52 -3.39
C ILE A 294 9.61 -8.01 -2.76
N ASN A 295 9.49 -7.06 -1.86
CA ASN A 295 10.61 -6.50 -1.13
C ASN A 295 10.35 -6.52 0.38
N ALA A 296 11.41 -6.74 1.15
CA ALA A 296 11.41 -6.62 2.61
C ALA A 296 12.73 -6.04 3.10
N GLY A 297 12.73 -5.40 4.26
CA GLY A 297 13.96 -5.05 4.96
C GLY A 297 14.46 -6.23 5.82
N GLY A 298 15.77 -6.50 5.80
CA GLY A 298 16.35 -7.59 6.60
C GLY A 298 16.18 -7.41 8.10
N LYS A 299 16.03 -6.18 8.57
CA LYS A 299 15.81 -5.79 9.97
C LYS A 299 14.38 -5.37 10.27
N GLU A 300 13.41 -5.56 9.34
CA GLU A 300 12.02 -5.22 9.62
C GLU A 300 11.27 -6.33 10.36
N ARG A 301 10.24 -5.95 11.11
CA ARG A 301 9.37 -6.88 11.84
C ARG A 301 8.45 -7.70 10.93
N LEU A 302 8.13 -7.18 9.75
CA LEU A 302 7.29 -7.84 8.75
C LEU A 302 8.05 -8.82 7.85
N ARG A 303 9.37 -9.01 8.08
CA ARG A 303 10.22 -9.86 7.23
C ARG A 303 9.69 -11.30 7.13
N ASP A 304 9.41 -11.95 8.24
CA ASP A 304 9.01 -13.37 8.22
C ASP A 304 7.61 -13.58 7.61
N PRO A 305 6.59 -12.76 7.91
CA PRO A 305 5.35 -12.78 7.13
C PRO A 305 5.57 -12.56 5.63
N THR A 306 6.47 -11.64 5.24
CA THR A 306 6.78 -11.35 3.83
C THR A 306 7.51 -12.53 3.16
N ARG A 307 8.41 -13.21 3.86
CA ARG A 307 9.04 -14.45 3.38
C ARG A 307 8.02 -15.55 3.14
N LEU A 308 7.07 -15.74 4.07
CA LEU A 308 5.97 -16.69 3.89
C LEU A 308 5.09 -16.33 2.69
N LEU A 309 4.82 -15.04 2.49
CA LEU A 309 4.12 -14.55 1.30
C LEU A 309 4.88 -14.92 0.02
N ARG A 310 6.18 -14.62 -0.04
CA ARG A 310 7.07 -14.98 -1.16
C ARG A 310 7.01 -16.47 -1.48
N ASP A 311 7.14 -17.32 -0.46
CA ASP A 311 7.18 -18.78 -0.63
C ASP A 311 5.84 -19.29 -1.22
N ARG A 312 4.73 -18.70 -0.82
CA ARG A 312 3.40 -19.01 -1.39
C ARG A 312 3.28 -18.55 -2.83
N PHE A 313 3.82 -17.37 -3.17
CA PHE A 313 3.86 -16.89 -4.56
C PHE A 313 4.72 -17.81 -5.44
N ILE A 314 5.93 -18.15 -5.00
CA ILE A 314 6.84 -19.06 -5.72
C ILE A 314 6.17 -20.42 -5.95
N LYS A 315 5.51 -20.97 -4.94
CA LYS A 315 4.80 -22.24 -5.05
C LYS A 315 3.76 -22.25 -6.17
N ASP A 316 3.06 -21.17 -6.39
CA ASP A 316 1.94 -21.10 -7.34
C ASP A 316 2.33 -20.54 -8.71
N LEU A 317 3.35 -19.68 -8.78
CA LEU A 317 3.79 -19.00 -10.02
C LEU A 317 5.10 -19.51 -10.60
N GLY A 318 5.94 -20.20 -9.82
CA GLY A 318 7.33 -20.52 -10.16
C GLY A 318 8.30 -19.41 -9.78
N GLU A 319 9.57 -19.78 -9.56
CA GLU A 319 10.63 -18.85 -9.16
C GLU A 319 10.89 -17.76 -10.23
N GLU A 320 10.73 -18.10 -11.50
CA GLU A 320 10.95 -17.21 -12.64
C GLU A 320 9.97 -16.01 -12.68
N ASN A 321 8.81 -16.15 -12.04
CA ASN A 321 7.76 -15.13 -12.00
C ASN A 321 7.74 -14.34 -10.69
N VAL A 322 8.65 -14.65 -9.74
CA VAL A 322 8.70 -14.00 -8.43
C VAL A 322 10.12 -13.48 -8.15
N THR A 323 10.27 -12.16 -8.12
CA THR A 323 11.52 -11.53 -7.69
C THR A 323 11.39 -11.13 -6.23
N TYR A 324 12.37 -11.51 -5.40
CA TYR A 324 12.42 -11.15 -3.99
C TYR A 324 13.71 -10.42 -3.66
N VAL A 325 13.60 -9.26 -3.00
CA VAL A 325 14.73 -8.40 -2.62
C VAL A 325 14.65 -8.11 -1.12
N GLU A 326 15.72 -8.46 -0.37
CA GLU A 326 15.80 -8.29 1.08
C GLU A 326 17.20 -7.80 1.47
N PRO A 327 17.50 -6.49 1.40
CA PRO A 327 18.76 -5.96 1.85
C PRO A 327 18.92 -6.11 3.38
N GLU A 328 20.04 -6.62 3.82
CA GLU A 328 20.25 -7.12 5.19
C GLU A 328 20.06 -6.06 6.27
N GLU A 329 20.59 -4.85 6.07
CA GLU A 329 20.65 -3.80 7.10
C GLU A 329 19.53 -2.76 6.98
N THR A 330 18.44 -3.08 6.28
CA THR A 330 17.31 -2.16 6.07
C THR A 330 16.12 -2.49 6.95
N THR A 331 15.34 -1.45 7.27
CA THR A 331 14.13 -1.53 8.09
C THR A 331 12.87 -1.38 7.25
N HIS A 332 11.70 -1.48 7.88
CA HIS A 332 10.42 -1.29 7.23
C HIS A 332 10.34 0.07 6.50
N GLY A 333 9.85 0.09 5.25
CA GLY A 333 9.65 1.30 4.46
C GLY A 333 10.94 2.02 4.02
N TYR A 334 12.11 1.36 4.06
CA TYR A 334 13.39 2.03 3.76
C TYR A 334 13.42 2.71 2.39
N THR A 335 12.61 2.29 1.44
CA THR A 335 12.53 2.89 0.10
C THR A 335 12.05 4.36 0.13
N ALA A 336 11.38 4.79 1.21
CA ALA A 336 10.98 6.18 1.42
C ALA A 336 12.04 7.04 2.11
N PHE A 337 13.05 6.43 2.75
CA PHE A 337 13.99 7.14 3.63
C PHE A 337 15.34 7.45 2.98
N PRO A 338 15.68 8.73 2.74
CA PRO A 338 16.95 9.10 2.10
C PRO A 338 18.21 8.68 2.86
N PHE A 339 18.11 8.41 4.18
CA PHE A 339 19.23 7.96 5.00
C PHE A 339 19.51 6.45 4.88
N MET A 340 18.71 5.72 4.08
CA MET A 340 18.88 4.28 3.80
C MET A 340 19.59 4.05 2.46
N GLU A 341 20.54 4.90 2.12
CA GLU A 341 21.39 4.72 0.95
C GLU A 341 22.62 3.83 1.32
N PRO A 342 23.15 2.98 0.39
CA PRO A 342 22.73 2.89 -1.02
C PRO A 342 21.55 1.94 -1.28
N GLU A 343 21.11 1.14 -0.31
CA GLU A 343 20.14 0.06 -0.45
C GLU A 343 18.80 0.55 -1.04
N ARG A 344 18.39 1.77 -0.67
CA ARG A 344 17.22 2.45 -1.23
C ARG A 344 17.33 2.61 -2.74
N SER A 345 18.38 3.29 -3.23
CA SER A 345 18.58 3.56 -4.65
C SER A 345 18.83 2.28 -5.45
N ASP A 346 19.54 1.31 -4.88
CA ASP A 346 19.84 0.05 -5.55
C ASP A 346 18.56 -0.79 -5.73
N THR A 347 17.70 -0.86 -4.72
CA THR A 347 16.40 -1.52 -4.84
C THR A 347 15.51 -0.85 -5.88
N LEU A 348 15.45 0.49 -5.89
CA LEU A 348 14.61 1.23 -6.85
C LEU A 348 15.13 1.09 -8.30
N LYS A 349 16.43 1.01 -8.53
CA LYS A 349 17.03 0.71 -9.84
C LYS A 349 16.69 -0.71 -10.29
N GLN A 350 16.88 -1.69 -9.40
CA GLN A 350 16.54 -3.09 -9.68
C GLN A 350 15.05 -3.23 -10.02
N LEU A 351 14.19 -2.51 -9.31
CA LEU A 351 12.76 -2.47 -9.59
C LEU A 351 12.46 -1.88 -10.98
N ASP A 352 13.11 -0.77 -11.36
CA ASP A 352 12.92 -0.17 -12.68
C ASP A 352 13.37 -1.11 -13.82
N GLU A 353 14.51 -1.74 -13.67
CA GLU A 353 15.02 -2.75 -14.61
C GLU A 353 14.04 -3.93 -14.71
N TRP A 354 13.52 -4.40 -13.58
CA TRP A 354 12.54 -5.48 -13.55
C TRP A 354 11.23 -5.09 -14.24
N ILE A 355 10.75 -3.86 -14.07
CA ILE A 355 9.53 -3.37 -14.76
C ILE A 355 9.77 -3.25 -16.27
N GLY A 356 11.00 -2.90 -16.68
CA GLY A 356 11.38 -2.74 -18.09
C GLY A 356 11.36 -4.03 -18.89
N ASN A 357 11.69 -5.12 -18.24
CA ASN A 357 11.71 -6.47 -18.82
C ASN A 357 10.30 -7.09 -18.89
#